data_bc95372f86bf102112d4b056357a293f
#
_entry.id   bc95372f86bf102112d4b056357a293f
#
_cell.length_a   1.000
_cell.length_b   1.000
_cell.length_c   1.000
_cell.angle_alpha   90.00
_cell.angle_beta   90.00
_cell.angle_gamma   90.00
#
_symmetry.space_group_name_H-M   'P 1'
#
loop_
_entity.id
_entity.type
_entity.pdbx_description
1 polymer ?
#
loop_
_entity_poly.entity_id
_entity_poly.type
_entity_poly.pdbx_seq_one_letter_code
_entity_poly.pdbx_strand_id
1 'polypeptide(L)'
;MSGQRVGVVGDRNIAEAVEAAGNTAVIEGDPEFETVEFVLASGTDAVLEVVRSALDVPTLIVGSVEGLASVPSGRATAAIERTTEDEPKTERHPIVGVSGSWGSSRVIFDVALMAAEPARISEFAVGGVGDRIAQFRADGVVASTPAGSHGYNRRAGGPTVAGGTGVASVVPIAPFSTSAGRWVLPIDAVELTVERDETPVELLVDGRRECVVDADEPIELSTVGTFETYVLPELDDPDRGGGTP
;
A
#
# COMPACT_ATOMS: atom_id res chain seq x y z
N MET A 1 -28.27 -12.05 -20.18
CA MET A 1 -26.87 -12.29 -19.86
C MET A 1 -26.82 -12.49 -18.37
N SER A 2 -26.15 -13.53 -17.88
CA SER A 2 -25.97 -13.73 -16.42
C SER A 2 -25.02 -12.64 -15.94
N GLY A 3 -25.43 -11.81 -14.97
CA GLY A 3 -24.56 -10.79 -14.39
C GLY A 3 -23.33 -11.44 -13.73
N GLN A 4 -22.22 -10.69 -13.70
CA GLN A 4 -20.98 -11.13 -13.04
C GLN A 4 -21.15 -11.14 -11.52
N ARG A 5 -20.36 -11.97 -10.82
CA ARG A 5 -20.27 -11.93 -9.37
C ARG A 5 -19.14 -10.97 -8.97
N VAL A 6 -19.52 -9.93 -8.23
CA VAL A 6 -18.62 -8.86 -7.81
C VAL A 6 -18.45 -8.91 -6.29
N GLY A 7 -17.22 -9.09 -5.83
CA GLY A 7 -16.89 -9.01 -4.41
C GLY A 7 -17.04 -7.57 -3.89
N VAL A 8 -17.60 -7.39 -2.71
CA VAL A 8 -17.74 -6.08 -2.07
C VAL A 8 -17.01 -6.07 -0.75
N VAL A 9 -16.04 -5.17 -0.62
CA VAL A 9 -15.22 -4.96 0.59
C VAL A 9 -15.37 -3.52 1.06
N GLY A 10 -15.62 -3.33 2.33
CA GLY A 10 -15.78 -2.02 2.98
C GLY A 10 -17.25 -1.60 3.07
N ASP A 11 -17.63 -0.47 2.48
CA ASP A 11 -19.00 0.07 2.59
C ASP A 11 -20.02 -0.81 1.86
N ARG A 12 -20.90 -1.45 2.64
CA ARG A 12 -21.95 -2.34 2.12
C ARG A 12 -22.99 -1.63 1.24
N ASN A 13 -23.13 -0.31 1.36
CA ASN A 13 -24.03 0.44 0.49
C ASN A 13 -23.63 0.37 -0.99
N ILE A 14 -22.36 0.06 -1.26
CA ILE A 14 -21.86 -0.14 -2.63
C ILE A 14 -22.44 -1.41 -3.28
N ALA A 15 -22.92 -2.40 -2.51
CA ALA A 15 -23.61 -3.57 -3.06
C ALA A 15 -24.83 -3.17 -3.91
N GLU A 16 -25.54 -2.11 -3.52
CA GLU A 16 -26.65 -1.56 -4.29
C GLU A 16 -26.20 -1.08 -5.68
N ALA A 17 -24.99 -0.52 -5.80
CA ALA A 17 -24.45 -0.11 -7.09
C ALA A 17 -24.10 -1.31 -7.98
N VAL A 18 -23.64 -2.42 -7.40
CA VAL A 18 -23.40 -3.69 -8.12
C VAL A 18 -24.69 -4.25 -8.67
N GLU A 19 -25.75 -4.30 -7.85
CA GLU A 19 -27.07 -4.79 -8.26
C GLU A 19 -27.72 -3.87 -9.30
N ALA A 20 -27.59 -2.55 -9.14
CA ALA A 20 -28.09 -1.57 -10.10
C ALA A 20 -27.41 -1.68 -11.47
N ALA A 21 -26.16 -2.13 -11.52
CA ALA A 21 -25.44 -2.44 -12.75
C ALA A 21 -25.76 -3.83 -13.33
N GLY A 22 -26.74 -4.57 -12.77
CA GLY A 22 -27.19 -5.88 -13.26
C GLY A 22 -26.28 -7.05 -12.87
N ASN A 23 -25.42 -6.88 -11.87
CA ASN A 23 -24.48 -7.88 -11.37
C ASN A 23 -24.93 -8.44 -10.01
N THR A 24 -24.27 -9.49 -9.52
CA THR A 24 -24.53 -10.09 -8.22
C THR A 24 -23.47 -9.66 -7.23
N ALA A 25 -23.86 -8.97 -6.16
CA ALA A 25 -22.97 -8.58 -5.08
C ALA A 25 -22.70 -9.78 -4.15
N VAL A 26 -21.42 -10.04 -3.86
CA VAL A 26 -20.96 -11.03 -2.89
C VAL A 26 -20.18 -10.29 -1.81
N ILE A 27 -20.70 -10.32 -0.59
CA ILE A 27 -20.08 -9.56 0.52
C ILE A 27 -18.89 -10.35 1.08
N GLU A 28 -17.84 -9.62 1.47
CA GLU A 28 -16.71 -10.22 2.17
C GLU A 28 -17.17 -11.06 3.38
N GLY A 29 -16.61 -12.27 3.48
CA GLY A 29 -17.00 -13.27 4.48
C GLY A 29 -18.05 -14.29 4.00
N ASP A 30 -18.69 -14.07 2.85
CA ASP A 30 -19.54 -15.06 2.25
C ASP A 30 -18.70 -16.20 1.64
N PRO A 31 -19.16 -17.47 1.69
CA PRO A 31 -18.43 -18.61 1.13
C PRO A 31 -18.12 -18.50 -0.37
N GLU A 32 -18.90 -17.72 -1.10
CA GLU A 32 -18.75 -17.49 -2.54
C GLU A 32 -17.74 -16.38 -2.87
N PHE A 33 -17.22 -15.68 -1.88
CA PHE A 33 -16.32 -14.54 -2.08
C PHE A 33 -15.03 -14.91 -2.84
N GLU A 34 -14.54 -16.14 -2.70
CA GLU A 34 -13.37 -16.63 -3.45
C GLU A 34 -13.66 -16.91 -4.94
N THR A 35 -14.92 -16.80 -5.39
CA THR A 35 -15.35 -17.12 -6.75
C THR A 35 -15.80 -15.90 -7.55
N VAL A 36 -15.52 -14.69 -7.06
CA VAL A 36 -15.87 -13.43 -7.72
C VAL A 36 -14.93 -13.16 -8.90
N GLU A 37 -15.43 -12.45 -9.90
CA GLU A 37 -14.64 -12.10 -11.08
C GLU A 37 -13.76 -10.87 -10.85
N PHE A 38 -14.20 -9.96 -9.99
CA PHE A 38 -13.41 -8.83 -9.50
C PHE A 38 -13.97 -8.34 -8.16
N VAL A 39 -13.19 -7.49 -7.48
CA VAL A 39 -13.58 -6.89 -6.20
C VAL A 39 -13.87 -5.40 -6.38
N LEU A 40 -14.88 -4.90 -5.71
CA LEU A 40 -15.18 -3.51 -5.48
C LEU A 40 -14.71 -3.14 -4.05
N ALA A 41 -13.65 -2.35 -3.94
CA ALA A 41 -13.09 -1.93 -2.65
C ALA A 41 -13.41 -0.46 -2.36
N SER A 42 -14.00 -0.18 -1.20
CA SER A 42 -14.41 1.16 -0.80
C SER A 42 -13.43 1.83 0.15
N GLY A 43 -12.54 2.67 -0.40
CA GLY A 43 -11.57 3.42 0.37
C GLY A 43 -10.35 2.58 0.79
N THR A 44 -9.42 3.24 1.51
CA THR A 44 -8.11 2.66 1.82
C THR A 44 -8.20 1.39 2.67
N ASP A 45 -9.05 1.36 3.69
CA ASP A 45 -9.16 0.19 4.57
C ASP A 45 -9.63 -1.05 3.82
N ALA A 46 -10.58 -0.91 2.88
CA ALA A 46 -11.04 -1.99 2.03
C ALA A 46 -9.93 -2.50 1.09
N VAL A 47 -9.13 -1.60 0.51
CA VAL A 47 -7.95 -1.99 -0.30
C VAL A 47 -6.97 -2.82 0.53
N LEU A 48 -6.67 -2.40 1.76
CA LEU A 48 -5.78 -3.14 2.66
C LEU A 48 -6.32 -4.52 3.01
N GLU A 49 -7.64 -4.66 3.16
CA GLU A 49 -8.30 -5.95 3.41
C GLU A 49 -8.13 -6.89 2.21
N VAL A 50 -8.40 -6.40 0.98
CA VAL A 50 -8.19 -7.19 -0.25
C VAL A 50 -6.74 -7.65 -0.39
N VAL A 51 -5.76 -6.76 -0.15
CA VAL A 51 -4.33 -7.11 -0.20
C VAL A 51 -3.98 -8.21 0.83
N ARG A 52 -4.58 -8.17 2.02
CA ARG A 52 -4.37 -9.18 3.07
C ARG A 52 -5.05 -10.51 2.78
N SER A 53 -6.23 -10.50 2.17
CA SER A 53 -6.97 -11.71 1.81
C SER A 53 -6.24 -12.58 0.78
N ALA A 54 -5.24 -12.03 0.09
CA ALA A 54 -4.50 -12.69 -0.98
C ALA A 54 -5.37 -13.16 -2.16
N LEU A 55 -6.54 -12.57 -2.33
CA LEU A 55 -7.42 -12.83 -3.46
C LEU A 55 -6.76 -12.31 -4.75
N ASP A 56 -6.64 -13.17 -5.75
CA ASP A 56 -5.96 -12.88 -7.02
C ASP A 56 -6.99 -12.54 -8.12
N VAL A 57 -7.69 -11.43 -7.93
CA VAL A 57 -8.62 -10.88 -8.92
C VAL A 57 -8.44 -9.37 -9.02
N PRO A 58 -8.73 -8.74 -10.17
CA PRO A 58 -8.67 -7.29 -10.30
C PRO A 58 -9.59 -6.57 -9.32
N THR A 59 -9.20 -5.39 -8.89
CA THR A 59 -9.97 -4.57 -7.95
C THR A 59 -10.35 -3.24 -8.58
N LEU A 60 -11.64 -2.90 -8.53
CA LEU A 60 -12.14 -1.56 -8.79
C LEU A 60 -12.21 -0.78 -7.47
N ILE A 61 -11.45 0.30 -7.37
CA ILE A 61 -11.39 1.11 -6.16
C ILE A 61 -12.39 2.26 -6.25
N VAL A 62 -13.22 2.41 -5.23
CA VAL A 62 -14.23 3.46 -5.09
C VAL A 62 -13.89 4.35 -3.89
N GLY A 63 -14.02 5.67 -4.08
CA GLY A 63 -13.54 6.65 -3.11
C GLY A 63 -12.07 7.00 -3.33
N SER A 64 -11.60 8.08 -2.70
CA SER A 64 -10.22 8.54 -2.89
C SER A 64 -9.24 7.65 -2.14
N VAL A 65 -8.28 7.06 -2.87
CA VAL A 65 -7.15 6.29 -2.32
C VAL A 65 -5.86 6.85 -2.93
N GLU A 66 -5.06 7.49 -2.09
CA GLU A 66 -3.83 8.14 -2.54
C GLU A 66 -2.86 7.09 -3.13
N GLY A 67 -2.34 7.37 -4.33
CA GLY A 67 -1.37 6.49 -5.01
C GLY A 67 -1.95 5.34 -5.82
N LEU A 68 -3.26 5.12 -5.79
CA LEU A 68 -3.95 4.11 -6.60
C LEU A 68 -5.05 4.72 -7.47
N ALA A 69 -5.31 4.11 -8.63
CA ALA A 69 -6.44 4.48 -9.48
C ALA A 69 -7.76 4.25 -8.74
N SER A 70 -8.65 5.24 -8.71
CA SER A 70 -9.91 5.14 -8.00
C SER A 70 -10.98 6.02 -8.63
N VAL A 71 -12.24 5.65 -8.49
CA VAL A 71 -13.38 6.43 -8.99
C VAL A 71 -14.16 7.04 -7.83
N PRO A 72 -14.73 8.24 -7.98
CA PRO A 72 -15.58 8.83 -6.97
C PRO A 72 -16.78 7.93 -6.63
N SER A 73 -17.21 7.89 -5.36
CA SER A 73 -18.31 7.02 -4.91
C SER A 73 -19.60 7.24 -5.69
N GLY A 74 -19.89 8.48 -6.08
CA GLY A 74 -21.08 8.80 -6.90
C GLY A 74 -21.04 8.28 -8.35
N ARG A 75 -19.92 7.68 -8.79
CA ARG A 75 -19.77 7.07 -10.11
C ARG A 75 -19.61 5.55 -10.08
N ALA A 76 -19.80 4.93 -8.93
CA ALA A 76 -19.58 3.49 -8.73
C ALA A 76 -20.38 2.64 -9.74
N THR A 77 -21.68 2.88 -9.92
CA THR A 77 -22.54 2.13 -10.88
C THR A 77 -21.99 2.24 -12.31
N ALA A 78 -21.68 3.45 -12.77
CA ALA A 78 -21.13 3.66 -14.12
C ALA A 78 -19.77 2.99 -14.31
N ALA A 79 -18.94 2.97 -13.26
CA ALA A 79 -17.65 2.30 -13.28
C ALA A 79 -17.81 0.76 -13.37
N ILE A 80 -18.76 0.19 -12.65
CA ILE A 80 -19.07 -1.25 -12.71
C ILE A 80 -19.59 -1.63 -14.11
N GLU A 81 -20.50 -0.84 -14.68
CA GLU A 81 -21.00 -1.05 -16.04
C GLU A 81 -19.85 -1.07 -17.06
N ARG A 82 -18.96 -0.08 -16.99
CA ARG A 82 -17.76 -0.01 -17.87
C ARG A 82 -16.82 -1.20 -17.68
N THR A 83 -16.64 -1.65 -16.45
CA THR A 83 -15.78 -2.81 -16.13
C THR A 83 -16.36 -4.11 -16.69
N THR A 84 -17.69 -4.23 -16.75
CA THR A 84 -18.37 -5.44 -17.21
C THR A 84 -18.65 -5.47 -18.71
N GLU A 85 -18.73 -4.32 -19.38
CA GLU A 85 -19.01 -4.22 -20.83
C GLU A 85 -17.75 -4.27 -21.69
N ASP A 86 -16.65 -3.66 -21.23
CA ASP A 86 -15.37 -3.59 -21.92
C ASP A 86 -14.29 -4.32 -21.08
N GLU A 87 -13.17 -4.68 -21.70
CA GLU A 87 -11.96 -5.08 -20.97
C GLU A 87 -11.19 -3.81 -20.55
N PRO A 88 -11.40 -3.27 -19.35
CA PRO A 88 -10.73 -2.04 -18.92
C PRO A 88 -9.23 -2.28 -18.74
N LYS A 89 -8.45 -1.22 -18.87
CA LYS A 89 -7.03 -1.28 -18.54
C LYS A 89 -6.85 -1.59 -17.07
N THR A 90 -5.80 -2.33 -16.77
CA THR A 90 -5.37 -2.58 -15.40
C THR A 90 -3.99 -1.99 -15.15
N GLU A 91 -3.74 -1.63 -13.90
CA GLU A 91 -2.44 -1.25 -13.39
C GLU A 91 -2.01 -2.25 -12.32
N ARG A 92 -0.73 -2.64 -12.34
CA ARG A 92 -0.16 -3.62 -11.42
C ARG A 92 0.74 -2.95 -10.40
N HIS A 93 0.46 -3.23 -9.13
CA HIS A 93 1.21 -2.74 -8.00
C HIS A 93 1.89 -3.89 -7.26
N PRO A 94 3.17 -3.77 -6.87
CA PRO A 94 3.82 -4.82 -6.12
C PRO A 94 3.17 -4.95 -4.74
N ILE A 95 2.86 -6.17 -4.34
CA ILE A 95 2.59 -6.51 -2.94
C ILE A 95 3.92 -6.89 -2.32
N VAL A 96 4.30 -6.17 -1.28
CA VAL A 96 5.54 -6.38 -0.55
C VAL A 96 5.29 -7.22 0.68
N GLY A 97 6.03 -8.30 0.83
CA GLY A 97 6.15 -9.05 2.08
C GLY A 97 7.16 -8.34 2.97
N VAL A 98 6.79 -8.14 4.21
CA VAL A 98 7.68 -7.64 5.26
C VAL A 98 7.85 -8.72 6.28
N SER A 99 9.07 -9.11 6.59
CA SER A 99 9.37 -10.21 7.49
C SER A 99 10.44 -9.87 8.50
N GLY A 100 10.35 -10.54 9.67
CA GLY A 100 11.27 -10.45 10.77
C GLY A 100 10.98 -11.58 11.78
N SER A 101 11.59 -11.55 12.95
CA SER A 101 11.37 -12.56 14.02
C SER A 101 9.92 -12.61 14.50
N TRP A 102 9.17 -11.52 14.37
CA TRP A 102 7.76 -11.39 14.76
C TRP A 102 6.80 -12.13 13.80
N GLY A 103 7.25 -12.48 12.58
CA GLY A 103 6.44 -13.09 11.54
C GLY A 103 6.54 -12.37 10.21
N SER A 104 5.42 -12.24 9.50
CA SER A 104 5.36 -11.53 8.22
C SER A 104 4.01 -10.86 8.00
N SER A 105 4.00 -9.75 7.24
CA SER A 105 2.81 -9.03 6.78
C SER A 105 2.88 -8.67 5.30
N ARG A 106 1.73 -8.39 4.68
CA ARG A 106 1.60 -7.94 3.29
C ARG A 106 1.33 -6.44 3.28
N VAL A 107 2.01 -5.73 2.41
CA VAL A 107 2.06 -4.27 2.31
C VAL A 107 1.79 -3.84 0.88
N ILE A 108 1.02 -2.80 0.69
CA ILE A 108 0.80 -2.14 -0.60
C ILE A 108 1.39 -0.72 -0.63
N PHE A 109 1.42 -0.01 0.48
CA PHE A 109 1.88 1.38 0.53
C PHE A 109 3.25 1.52 1.17
N ASP A 110 3.38 1.34 2.48
CA ASP A 110 4.64 1.61 3.17
C ASP A 110 4.85 0.79 4.44
N VAL A 111 6.13 0.71 4.81
CA VAL A 111 6.64 0.14 6.05
C VAL A 111 7.42 1.21 6.77
N ALA A 112 7.15 1.43 8.04
CA ALA A 112 7.90 2.37 8.84
C ALA A 112 8.38 1.78 10.16
N LEU A 113 9.59 2.14 10.55
CA LEU A 113 10.10 1.97 11.91
C LEU A 113 10.04 3.33 12.59
N MET A 114 9.33 3.42 13.70
CA MET A 114 9.07 4.68 14.41
C MET A 114 9.39 4.56 15.89
N ALA A 115 10.11 5.53 16.45
CA ALA A 115 10.23 5.64 17.89
C ALA A 115 8.85 5.83 18.53
N ALA A 116 8.51 5.03 19.54
CA ALA A 116 7.20 5.05 20.20
C ALA A 116 6.93 6.34 20.97
N GLU A 117 8.00 7.01 21.44
CA GLU A 117 7.89 8.29 22.15
C GLU A 117 8.31 9.45 21.24
N PRO A 118 7.48 10.49 21.09
CA PRO A 118 7.84 11.68 20.31
C PRO A 118 9.13 12.33 20.80
N ALA A 119 9.94 12.83 19.85
CA ALA A 119 11.22 13.50 20.11
C ALA A 119 12.28 12.60 20.81
N ARG A 120 12.14 11.30 20.74
CA ARG A 120 13.18 10.32 21.07
C ARG A 120 13.83 9.83 19.79
N ILE A 121 15.14 9.96 19.74
CA ILE A 121 15.91 9.66 18.53
C ILE A 121 16.54 8.28 18.69
N SER A 122 16.16 7.37 17.79
CA SER A 122 16.81 6.06 17.66
C SER A 122 17.83 6.08 16.52
N GLU A 123 18.65 5.08 16.43
CA GLU A 123 19.62 4.90 15.35
C GLU A 123 19.16 3.76 14.45
N PHE A 124 19.05 4.06 13.16
CA PHE A 124 18.58 3.15 12.14
C PHE A 124 19.66 2.88 11.11
N ALA A 125 19.65 1.68 10.54
CA ALA A 125 20.42 1.37 9.35
C ALA A 125 19.48 1.01 8.19
N VAL A 126 19.94 1.32 6.99
CA VAL A 126 19.36 0.87 5.72
C VAL A 126 20.40 -0.02 5.06
N GLY A 127 20.01 -1.27 4.80
CA GLY A 127 20.77 -2.25 4.06
C GLY A 127 20.28 -2.36 2.62
N GLY A 128 21.12 -2.97 1.79
CA GLY A 128 20.85 -3.44 0.44
C GLY A 128 21.41 -4.84 0.30
N VAL A 129 21.43 -5.40 -0.91
CA VAL A 129 21.91 -6.76 -1.13
C VAL A 129 23.31 -6.99 -0.53
N GLY A 130 23.33 -7.48 0.72
CA GLY A 130 24.56 -7.88 1.43
C GLY A 130 25.42 -6.74 2.02
N ASP A 131 25.07 -5.46 1.79
CA ASP A 131 25.85 -4.33 2.25
C ASP A 131 24.99 -3.31 2.99
N ARG A 132 25.57 -2.71 4.05
CA ARG A 132 24.98 -1.54 4.69
C ARG A 132 25.16 -0.31 3.80
N ILE A 133 24.03 0.34 3.46
CA ILE A 133 24.01 1.54 2.61
C ILE A 133 24.20 2.80 3.48
N ALA A 134 23.51 2.85 4.61
CA ALA A 134 23.55 4.02 5.50
C ALA A 134 23.21 3.68 6.94
N GLN A 135 23.65 4.54 7.84
CA GLN A 135 23.31 4.55 9.26
C GLN A 135 23.06 6.00 9.67
N PHE A 136 21.97 6.26 10.39
CA PHE A 136 21.58 7.61 10.78
C PHE A 136 20.72 7.61 12.03
N ARG A 137 20.65 8.77 12.69
CA ARG A 137 19.77 9.02 13.83
C ARG A 137 18.56 9.83 13.37
N ALA A 138 17.35 9.36 13.74
CA ALA A 138 16.06 9.93 13.32
C ALA A 138 14.95 9.56 14.31
N ASP A 139 13.77 10.15 14.16
CA ASP A 139 12.54 9.70 14.81
C ASP A 139 12.04 8.37 14.21
N GLY A 140 12.45 8.07 12.98
CA GLY A 140 12.09 6.84 12.28
C GLY A 140 12.66 6.76 10.87
N VAL A 141 12.26 5.71 10.16
CA VAL A 141 12.53 5.50 8.74
C VAL A 141 11.30 4.91 8.07
N VAL A 142 11.00 5.32 6.84
CA VAL A 142 9.91 4.77 6.03
C VAL A 142 10.47 4.23 4.72
N ALA A 143 10.03 3.03 4.35
CA ALA A 143 10.24 2.42 3.04
C ALA A 143 8.89 2.31 2.33
N SER A 144 8.73 2.98 1.20
CA SER A 144 7.46 3.09 0.48
C SER A 144 7.54 2.48 -0.90
N THR A 145 6.51 1.73 -1.27
CA THR A 145 6.28 1.26 -2.63
C THR A 145 5.98 2.43 -3.58
N PRO A 146 5.89 2.22 -4.90
CA PRO A 146 5.40 3.25 -5.80
C PRO A 146 4.03 3.82 -5.39
N ALA A 147 3.08 2.98 -4.99
CA ALA A 147 1.75 3.44 -4.52
C ALA A 147 1.87 4.28 -3.23
N GLY A 148 2.66 3.83 -2.25
CA GLY A 148 2.87 4.52 -0.98
C GLY A 148 3.71 5.79 -1.09
N SER A 149 4.44 5.96 -2.21
CA SER A 149 5.33 7.12 -2.39
C SER A 149 4.58 8.46 -2.43
N HIS A 150 3.30 8.45 -2.71
CA HIS A 150 2.41 9.62 -2.72
C HIS A 150 2.00 10.09 -1.32
N GLY A 151 1.98 9.18 -0.35
CA GLY A 151 1.49 9.38 1.01
C GLY A 151 2.54 9.93 2.01
N TYR A 152 2.83 9.13 3.03
CA TYR A 152 3.71 9.51 4.13
C TYR A 152 5.15 9.78 3.67
N ASN A 153 5.65 8.99 2.72
CA ASN A 153 6.95 9.20 2.08
C ASN A 153 7.14 10.64 1.56
N ARG A 154 6.13 11.16 0.81
CA ARG A 154 6.18 12.53 0.29
C ARG A 154 6.21 13.56 1.41
N ARG A 155 5.45 13.37 2.49
CA ARG A 155 5.45 14.25 3.68
C ARG A 155 6.79 14.23 4.41
N ALA A 156 7.50 13.10 4.39
CA ALA A 156 8.87 12.98 4.91
C ALA A 156 9.94 13.55 3.93
N GLY A 157 9.51 14.08 2.78
CA GLY A 157 10.39 14.66 1.76
C GLY A 157 11.02 13.64 0.81
N GLY A 158 10.43 12.46 0.69
CA GLY A 158 10.83 11.44 -0.28
C GLY A 158 10.32 11.74 -1.70
N PRO A 159 10.94 11.13 -2.71
CA PRO A 159 10.50 11.25 -4.10
C PRO A 159 9.19 10.48 -4.35
N THR A 160 8.40 10.93 -5.30
CA THR A 160 7.36 10.12 -5.91
C THR A 160 7.99 9.10 -6.85
N VAL A 161 7.59 7.84 -6.72
CA VAL A 161 8.10 6.73 -7.52
C VAL A 161 7.05 6.29 -8.51
N ALA A 162 7.43 6.18 -9.79
CA ALA A 162 6.53 5.72 -10.84
C ALA A 162 6.16 4.25 -10.65
N GLY A 163 4.90 3.89 -10.99
CA GLY A 163 4.43 2.51 -11.01
C GLY A 163 5.29 1.61 -11.93
N GLY A 164 5.33 0.31 -11.67
CA GLY A 164 6.02 -0.68 -12.49
C GLY A 164 7.56 -0.65 -12.43
N THR A 165 8.16 0.15 -11.54
CA THR A 165 9.63 0.28 -11.46
C THR A 165 10.31 -0.76 -10.57
N GLY A 166 9.57 -1.48 -9.72
CA GLY A 166 10.13 -2.50 -8.81
C GLY A 166 11.06 -1.95 -7.72
N VAL A 167 10.97 -0.64 -7.43
CA VAL A 167 11.81 0.00 -6.41
C VAL A 167 10.97 0.57 -5.28
N ALA A 168 11.58 0.72 -4.11
CA ALA A 168 11.04 1.43 -2.95
C ALA A 168 11.82 2.71 -2.70
N SER A 169 11.12 3.74 -2.21
CA SER A 169 11.74 4.94 -1.66
C SER A 169 11.97 4.75 -0.16
N VAL A 170 13.21 4.93 0.30
CA VAL A 170 13.58 4.82 1.72
C VAL A 170 13.99 6.19 2.23
N VAL A 171 13.30 6.69 3.27
CA VAL A 171 13.43 8.06 3.76
C VAL A 171 13.49 8.10 5.27
N PRO A 172 14.52 8.75 5.87
CA PRO A 172 14.52 9.05 7.30
C PRO A 172 13.42 10.04 7.68
N ILE A 173 12.83 9.83 8.83
CA ILE A 173 11.77 10.69 9.39
C ILE A 173 12.38 11.58 10.45
N ALA A 174 12.27 12.90 10.27
CA ALA A 174 12.86 13.90 11.16
C ALA A 174 14.32 13.57 11.55
N PRO A 175 15.24 13.41 10.59
CA PRO A 175 16.62 13.04 10.88
C PRO A 175 17.33 14.12 11.69
N PHE A 176 18.18 13.71 12.64
CA PHE A 176 19.00 14.61 13.44
C PHE A 176 19.99 15.39 12.57
N SER A 177 20.52 14.76 11.52
CA SER A 177 21.43 15.40 10.57
C SER A 177 20.73 15.77 9.27
N THR A 178 20.92 17.00 8.82
CA THR A 178 20.41 17.47 7.52
C THR A 178 21.08 16.78 6.32
N SER A 179 22.20 16.07 6.54
CA SER A 179 22.89 15.28 5.53
C SER A 179 22.39 13.84 5.39
N ALA A 180 21.37 13.45 6.15
CA ALA A 180 20.76 12.14 6.00
C ALA A 180 20.22 11.97 4.57
N GLY A 181 20.64 10.89 3.92
CA GLY A 181 20.26 10.58 2.53
C GLY A 181 18.80 10.19 2.39
N ARG A 182 18.37 10.08 1.14
CA ARG A 182 17.13 9.44 0.70
C ARG A 182 17.52 8.48 -0.40
N TRP A 183 16.99 7.29 -0.37
CA TRP A 183 17.41 6.23 -1.29
C TRP A 183 16.22 5.72 -2.09
N VAL A 184 16.51 5.30 -3.31
CA VAL A 184 15.59 4.53 -4.15
C VAL A 184 16.29 3.21 -4.43
N LEU A 185 15.74 2.13 -3.91
CA LEU A 185 16.36 0.81 -3.91
C LEU A 185 15.41 -0.22 -4.53
N PRO A 186 15.91 -1.29 -5.15
CA PRO A 186 15.06 -2.43 -5.48
C PRO A 186 14.31 -2.92 -4.23
N ILE A 187 13.02 -3.21 -4.35
CA ILE A 187 12.20 -3.64 -3.20
C ILE A 187 12.87 -4.84 -2.50
N ASP A 188 13.28 -5.85 -3.27
CA ASP A 188 13.85 -7.08 -2.76
C ASP A 188 15.28 -6.93 -2.18
N ALA A 189 15.79 -5.71 -2.18
CA ALA A 189 17.09 -5.39 -1.59
C ALA A 189 16.97 -4.57 -0.30
N VAL A 190 15.76 -4.12 0.06
CA VAL A 190 15.59 -3.25 1.24
C VAL A 190 15.62 -4.07 2.52
N GLU A 191 16.53 -3.69 3.40
CA GLU A 191 16.61 -4.15 4.77
C GLU A 191 16.64 -2.93 5.70
N LEU A 192 15.82 -2.93 6.74
CA LEU A 192 15.77 -1.91 7.77
C LEU A 192 16.15 -2.52 9.11
N THR A 193 17.03 -1.87 9.85
CA THR A 193 17.48 -2.35 11.18
C THR A 193 17.44 -1.20 12.19
N VAL A 194 17.02 -1.51 13.40
CA VAL A 194 17.22 -0.64 14.57
C VAL A 194 18.59 -0.95 15.15
N GLU A 195 19.56 -0.06 14.99
CA GLU A 195 20.92 -0.26 15.51
C GLU A 195 21.00 0.05 17.01
N ARG A 196 20.22 1.02 17.44
CA ARG A 196 20.14 1.45 18.83
C ARG A 196 18.83 2.17 19.10
N ASP A 197 18.16 1.79 20.14
CA ASP A 197 16.96 2.40 20.64
C ASP A 197 17.20 3.14 21.96
N GLU A 198 16.61 4.33 22.12
CA GLU A 198 16.47 5.06 23.39
C GLU A 198 15.04 4.91 23.95
N THR A 199 14.13 4.39 23.14
CA THR A 199 12.73 4.08 23.42
C THR A 199 12.32 2.94 22.50
N PRO A 200 11.29 2.14 22.85
CA PRO A 200 10.79 1.10 21.93
C PRO A 200 10.55 1.63 20.52
N VAL A 201 10.95 0.86 19.53
CA VAL A 201 10.70 1.17 18.12
C VAL A 201 9.56 0.29 17.64
N GLU A 202 8.56 0.91 17.04
CA GLU A 202 7.38 0.23 16.52
C GLU A 202 7.50 0.04 15.01
N LEU A 203 7.13 -1.16 14.54
CA LEU A 203 6.92 -1.47 13.14
C LEU A 203 5.48 -1.09 12.77
N LEU A 204 5.35 -0.23 11.78
CA LEU A 204 4.07 0.12 11.17
C LEU A 204 4.04 -0.43 9.74
N VAL A 205 2.93 -1.06 9.38
CA VAL A 205 2.65 -1.62 8.05
C VAL A 205 1.38 -0.97 7.52
N ASP A 206 1.48 -0.26 6.39
CA ASP A 206 0.38 0.54 5.83
C ASP A 206 -0.30 1.42 6.90
N GLY A 207 0.51 2.06 7.74
CA GLY A 207 0.07 2.94 8.82
C GLY A 207 -0.51 2.25 10.05
N ARG A 208 -0.54 0.91 10.11
CA ARG A 208 -1.03 0.13 11.27
C ARG A 208 0.15 -0.46 12.04
N ARG A 209 0.08 -0.36 13.37
CA ARG A 209 1.09 -0.94 14.25
C ARG A 209 1.01 -2.46 14.24
N GLU A 210 2.14 -3.11 13.95
CA GLU A 210 2.29 -4.57 13.97
C GLU A 210 2.91 -5.05 15.27
N CYS A 211 4.12 -4.60 15.58
CA CYS A 211 4.89 -5.04 16.75
C CYS A 211 5.88 -3.97 17.21
N VAL A 212 6.57 -4.28 18.30
CA VAL A 212 7.83 -3.62 18.69
C VAL A 212 8.97 -4.43 18.09
N VAL A 213 9.96 -3.75 17.55
CA VAL A 213 11.16 -4.34 16.93
C VAL A 213 12.31 -4.24 17.91
N ASP A 214 13.01 -5.34 18.11
CA ASP A 214 14.23 -5.37 18.92
C ASP A 214 15.42 -4.81 18.13
N ALA A 215 16.40 -4.26 18.85
CA ALA A 215 17.64 -3.79 18.22
C ALA A 215 18.39 -4.95 17.57
N ASP A 216 19.15 -4.63 16.51
CA ASP A 216 19.92 -5.56 15.68
C ASP A 216 19.07 -6.62 14.93
N GLU A 217 17.74 -6.47 14.92
CA GLU A 217 16.85 -7.36 14.20
C GLU A 217 16.50 -6.80 12.84
N PRO A 218 16.88 -7.48 11.72
CA PRO A 218 16.57 -6.98 10.40
C PRO A 218 15.10 -7.16 10.04
N ILE A 219 14.52 -6.15 9.42
CA ILE A 219 13.21 -6.18 8.77
C ILE A 219 13.46 -6.21 7.27
N GLU A 220 13.14 -7.33 6.64
CA GLU A 220 13.39 -7.58 5.23
C GLU A 220 12.14 -7.31 4.40
N LEU A 221 12.32 -6.68 3.24
CA LEU A 221 11.27 -6.46 2.25
C LEU A 221 11.50 -7.35 1.04
N SER A 222 10.43 -7.95 0.54
CA SER A 222 10.47 -8.77 -0.69
C SER A 222 9.15 -8.65 -1.46
N THR A 223 9.20 -8.74 -2.78
CA THR A 223 7.99 -8.79 -3.61
C THR A 223 7.36 -10.19 -3.50
N VAL A 224 6.13 -10.26 -2.97
CA VAL A 224 5.41 -11.53 -2.74
C VAL A 224 4.17 -11.71 -3.60
N GLY A 225 3.84 -10.74 -4.42
CA GLY A 225 2.68 -10.80 -5.31
C GLY A 225 2.44 -9.49 -6.04
N THR A 226 1.30 -9.43 -6.68
CA THR A 226 0.85 -8.25 -7.43
C THR A 226 -0.60 -7.96 -7.07
N PHE A 227 -0.90 -6.70 -6.84
CA PHE A 227 -2.25 -6.19 -6.69
C PHE A 227 -2.65 -5.49 -7.99
N GLU A 228 -3.70 -5.95 -8.63
CA GLU A 228 -4.16 -5.44 -9.91
C GLU A 228 -5.38 -4.55 -9.71
N THR A 229 -5.34 -3.31 -10.23
CA THR A 229 -6.44 -2.36 -10.14
C THR A 229 -6.96 -1.97 -11.52
N TYR A 230 -8.27 -1.81 -11.66
CA TYR A 230 -8.86 -1.23 -12.86
C TYR A 230 -8.57 0.26 -12.95
N VAL A 231 -8.29 0.74 -14.16
CA VAL A 231 -8.04 2.14 -14.47
C VAL A 231 -9.10 2.62 -15.47
N LEU A 232 -9.93 3.55 -15.03
CA LEU A 232 -11.01 4.15 -15.81
C LEU A 232 -10.79 5.68 -15.91
N PRO A 233 -9.89 6.15 -16.80
CA PRO A 233 -9.44 7.55 -16.81
C PRO A 233 -10.56 8.57 -16.96
N GLU A 234 -11.63 8.21 -17.65
CA GLU A 234 -12.82 9.05 -17.85
C GLU A 234 -13.70 9.20 -16.59
N LEU A 235 -13.49 8.35 -15.61
CA LEU A 235 -14.21 8.31 -14.33
C LEU A 235 -13.31 8.54 -13.13
N ASP A 236 -11.99 8.59 -13.32
CA ASP A 236 -11.02 8.78 -12.25
C ASP A 236 -11.29 10.03 -11.40
N ASP A 237 -10.91 9.96 -10.14
CA ASP A 237 -10.94 11.10 -9.22
C ASP A 237 -9.85 12.11 -9.63
N PRO A 238 -10.20 13.36 -9.98
CA PRO A 238 -9.23 14.40 -10.34
C PRO A 238 -8.29 14.77 -9.18
N ASP A 239 -8.68 14.51 -7.93
CA ASP A 239 -7.88 14.79 -6.74
C ASP A 239 -6.86 13.69 -6.40
N ARG A 240 -6.70 12.68 -7.24
CA ARG A 240 -5.72 11.60 -7.15
C ARG A 240 -4.28 12.14 -7.15
N GLY A 241 -3.85 12.83 -6.09
CA GLY A 241 -2.45 13.19 -5.86
C GLY A 241 -1.74 13.96 -6.99
N GLY A 242 -2.49 14.52 -7.89
CA GLY A 242 -1.98 15.33 -9.01
C GLY A 242 -1.56 16.72 -8.57
N GLY A 243 -0.40 16.82 -7.93
CA GLY A 243 0.35 18.04 -7.99
C GLY A 243 0.83 18.19 -9.44
N THR A 244 0.22 19.09 -10.21
CA THR A 244 0.77 19.58 -11.47
C THR A 244 2.21 20.05 -11.25
N PRO A 245 3.14 19.80 -12.18
CA PRO A 245 4.54 20.13 -12.03
C PRO A 245 4.79 21.62 -11.78
#